data_6efa146b78954be7181ae1fdb365a692
#
_entry.id   6efa146b78954be7181ae1fdb365a692
#
_cell.length_a   1.000
_cell.length_b   1.000
_cell.length_c   1.000
_cell.angle_alpha   90.00
_cell.angle_beta   90.00
_cell.angle_gamma   90.00
#
_symmetry.space_group_name_H-M   'P 1'
#
loop_
_entity.id
_entity.type
_entity.pdbx_description
1 polymer ?
#
loop_
_entity_poly.entity_id
_entity_poly.type
_entity_poly.pdbx_seq_one_letter_code
_entity_poly.pdbx_strand_id
1 'polypeptide(L)'
;LPISPKHRVWIAPLLLALAAAVWARPPAAAQRGAPDAFHDSHFHLTNYVQQGIDPAAFLRIMGGRVGRSTLFGIPLQQQWSYANSGDYAPTYYLHSDAPLYYYSFTDAAIAMAYRSLAPADRERFDPMITGFNPADMYGADHIRRVLETFPGVFTGIGEFSIHKEFVSAKISGETASLTNPALDRILNFAAESGLVAIIHNDIDMP
;
A
#
# COMPACT_ATOMS: atom_id res chain seq x y z
N LEU A 1 -27.77 25.72 74.84
CA LEU A 1 -28.75 25.82 73.75
C LEU A 1 -28.36 24.91 72.61
N PRO A 2 -29.18 23.94 72.15
CA PRO A 2 -28.82 22.98 71.09
C PRO A 2 -29.17 23.59 69.71
N ILE A 3 -28.28 23.45 68.79
CA ILE A 3 -28.43 23.83 67.38
C ILE A 3 -29.09 22.65 66.60
N SER A 4 -30.22 22.93 66.02
CA SER A 4 -31.06 22.04 65.22
C SER A 4 -30.38 21.58 63.92
N PRO A 5 -30.49 20.26 63.53
CA PRO A 5 -29.97 19.78 62.27
C PRO A 5 -31.09 19.71 61.19
N LYS A 6 -31.16 20.67 60.32
CA LYS A 6 -31.96 20.55 59.09
C LYS A 6 -31.33 21.41 58.01
N HIS A 7 -30.54 20.77 57.15
CA HIS A 7 -30.38 21.05 55.71
C HIS A 7 -29.35 20.06 55.14
N ARG A 8 -29.82 18.83 54.89
CA ARG A 8 -29.13 17.91 53.96
C ARG A 8 -29.55 18.28 52.56
N VAL A 9 -28.71 19.00 51.89
CA VAL A 9 -28.92 19.33 50.45
C VAL A 9 -28.53 18.08 49.64
N TRP A 10 -29.48 17.54 48.91
CA TRP A 10 -29.33 16.46 47.96
C TRP A 10 -28.67 17.00 46.69
N ILE A 11 -27.35 17.06 46.62
CA ILE A 11 -26.59 17.43 45.40
C ILE A 11 -25.93 16.25 44.71
N ALA A 12 -25.94 15.05 45.31
CA ALA A 12 -25.20 13.90 44.84
C ALA A 12 -25.75 13.14 43.59
N PRO A 13 -27.05 13.14 43.23
CA PRO A 13 -27.50 12.37 42.06
C PRO A 13 -27.41 13.14 40.72
N LEU A 14 -27.24 14.48 40.71
CA LEU A 14 -27.21 15.19 39.42
C LEU A 14 -25.87 15.19 38.72
N LEU A 15 -24.76 14.99 39.43
CA LEU A 15 -23.42 14.94 38.84
C LEU A 15 -23.07 13.58 38.26
N LEU A 16 -23.70 12.50 38.67
CA LEU A 16 -23.48 11.17 38.09
C LEU A 16 -24.20 11.00 36.73
N ALA A 17 -25.30 11.71 36.51
CA ALA A 17 -26.04 11.64 35.25
C ALA A 17 -25.36 12.40 34.11
N LEU A 18 -24.60 13.47 34.41
CA LEU A 18 -23.84 14.20 33.38
C LEU A 18 -22.53 13.45 32.96
N ALA A 19 -21.94 12.66 33.85
CA ALA A 19 -20.71 11.92 33.54
C ALA A 19 -20.95 10.71 32.61
N ALA A 20 -22.16 10.13 32.63
CA ALA A 20 -22.50 8.98 31.77
C ALA A 20 -22.85 9.40 30.33
N ALA A 21 -23.21 10.65 30.09
CA ALA A 21 -23.59 11.13 28.75
C ALA A 21 -22.37 11.46 27.86
N VAL A 22 -21.16 11.57 28.44
CA VAL A 22 -19.94 11.94 27.68
C VAL A 22 -19.24 10.71 27.07
N TRP A 23 -19.60 9.48 27.50
CA TRP A 23 -18.90 8.24 27.07
C TRP A 23 -19.67 7.39 26.07
N ALA A 24 -20.87 7.75 25.72
CA ALA A 24 -21.62 7.08 24.64
C ALA A 24 -21.36 7.80 23.30
N ARG A 25 -20.11 7.86 22.85
CA ARG A 25 -19.91 8.01 21.42
C ARG A 25 -20.42 6.71 20.78
N PRO A 26 -21.41 6.78 19.87
CA PRO A 26 -21.73 5.62 19.06
C PRO A 26 -20.43 5.20 18.37
N PRO A 27 -20.12 3.90 18.27
CA PRO A 27 -19.02 3.46 17.43
C PRO A 27 -19.23 4.14 16.08
N ALA A 28 -18.20 4.80 15.55
CA ALA A 28 -18.22 5.31 14.20
C ALA A 28 -18.69 4.11 13.35
N ALA A 29 -19.92 4.16 12.87
CA ALA A 29 -20.42 3.14 11.97
C ALA A 29 -19.40 3.15 10.84
N ALA A 30 -18.67 2.05 10.68
CA ALA A 30 -17.84 1.84 9.53
C ALA A 30 -18.73 2.21 8.35
N GLN A 31 -18.40 3.28 7.63
CA GLN A 31 -19.14 3.69 6.46
C GLN A 31 -18.95 2.54 5.47
N ARG A 32 -19.87 1.54 5.57
CA ARG A 32 -20.03 0.59 4.48
C ARG A 32 -20.29 1.45 3.27
N GLY A 33 -19.41 1.35 2.27
CA GLY A 33 -19.54 2.08 1.03
C GLY A 33 -20.98 2.01 0.53
N ALA A 34 -21.43 3.07 -0.15
CA ALA A 34 -22.73 3.07 -0.79
C ALA A 34 -22.88 1.77 -1.62
N PRO A 35 -24.11 1.23 -1.78
CA PRO A 35 -24.35 -0.04 -2.50
C PRO A 35 -23.75 -0.09 -3.92
N ASP A 36 -23.37 1.05 -4.49
CA ASP A 36 -22.74 1.18 -5.81
C ASP A 36 -21.24 1.53 -5.76
N ALA A 37 -20.58 1.26 -4.63
CA ALA A 37 -19.13 1.47 -4.50
C ALA A 37 -18.39 0.45 -5.39
N PHE A 38 -17.44 0.94 -6.18
CA PHE A 38 -16.51 0.08 -6.92
C PHE A 38 -15.24 -0.17 -6.11
N HIS A 39 -14.49 -1.19 -6.51
CA HIS A 39 -13.17 -1.48 -5.95
C HIS A 39 -12.10 -1.15 -7.00
N ASP A 40 -11.02 -0.52 -6.56
CA ASP A 40 -9.88 -0.18 -7.41
C ASP A 40 -8.81 -1.26 -7.25
N SER A 41 -8.52 -1.99 -8.32
CA SER A 41 -7.50 -3.04 -8.32
C SER A 41 -6.11 -2.55 -8.76
N HIS A 42 -5.93 -1.25 -9.01
CA HIS A 42 -4.68 -0.74 -9.58
C HIS A 42 -4.32 0.65 -9.06
N PHE A 43 -3.68 0.72 -7.89
CA PHE A 43 -3.21 1.98 -7.32
C PHE A 43 -1.76 1.92 -6.87
N HIS A 44 -0.91 2.71 -7.54
CA HIS A 44 0.48 2.95 -7.13
C HIS A 44 0.55 4.06 -6.09
N LEU A 45 0.99 3.72 -4.87
CA LEU A 45 1.21 4.70 -3.81
C LEU A 45 2.44 5.56 -4.08
N THR A 46 3.44 5.01 -4.74
CA THR A 46 4.73 5.68 -5.00
C THR A 46 5.05 5.78 -6.50
N ASN A 47 5.92 6.70 -6.84
CA ASN A 47 6.46 6.90 -8.19
C ASN A 47 7.88 6.32 -8.34
N TYR A 48 8.58 6.62 -9.45
CA TYR A 48 9.93 6.14 -9.77
C TYR A 48 11.07 6.75 -8.94
N VAL A 49 10.76 7.57 -7.95
CA VAL A 49 11.70 8.04 -6.91
C VAL A 49 11.16 7.74 -5.51
N GLN A 50 10.23 6.77 -5.43
CA GLN A 50 9.60 6.28 -4.20
C GLN A 50 8.87 7.36 -3.39
N GLN A 51 8.41 8.40 -4.06
CA GLN A 51 7.57 9.44 -3.47
C GLN A 51 6.10 9.17 -3.82
N GLY A 52 5.21 9.49 -2.89
CA GLY A 52 3.79 9.28 -3.10
C GLY A 52 2.91 10.03 -2.12
N ILE A 53 1.62 9.80 -2.23
CA ILE A 53 0.62 10.39 -1.35
C ILE A 53 0.59 9.64 -0.01
N ASP A 54 0.29 10.37 1.06
CA ASP A 54 -0.02 9.75 2.34
C ASP A 54 -1.30 8.89 2.23
N PRO A 55 -1.32 7.64 2.75
CA PRO A 55 -2.45 6.74 2.59
C PRO A 55 -3.74 7.25 3.26
N ALA A 56 -3.64 8.03 4.34
CA ALA A 56 -4.83 8.67 4.93
C ALA A 56 -5.36 9.80 4.04
N ALA A 57 -4.47 10.49 3.30
CA ALA A 57 -4.89 11.45 2.29
C ALA A 57 -5.59 10.76 1.11
N PHE A 58 -5.08 9.60 0.69
CA PHE A 58 -5.74 8.81 -0.35
C PHE A 58 -7.11 8.30 0.09
N LEU A 59 -7.29 7.85 1.34
CA LEU A 59 -8.59 7.50 1.88
C LEU A 59 -9.62 8.64 1.77
N ARG A 60 -9.20 9.88 1.99
CA ARG A 60 -10.08 11.04 1.81
C ARG A 60 -10.52 11.20 0.35
N ILE A 61 -9.63 10.93 -0.60
CA ILE A 61 -9.94 10.95 -2.05
C ILE A 61 -10.91 9.83 -2.41
N MET A 62 -10.69 8.62 -1.91
CA MET A 62 -11.58 7.46 -2.09
C MET A 62 -13.00 7.77 -1.62
N GLY A 63 -13.12 8.49 -0.51
CA GLY A 63 -14.42 8.83 0.10
C GLY A 63 -15.28 7.59 0.32
N GLY A 64 -16.58 7.70 0.04
CA GLY A 64 -17.53 6.57 0.09
C GLY A 64 -17.71 5.83 -1.25
N ARG A 65 -17.06 6.28 -2.32
CA ARG A 65 -17.26 5.71 -3.68
C ARG A 65 -16.34 4.55 -4.00
N VAL A 66 -15.09 4.59 -3.57
CA VAL A 66 -14.15 3.47 -3.71
C VAL A 66 -14.23 2.63 -2.45
N GLY A 67 -14.72 1.41 -2.53
CA GLY A 67 -14.89 0.54 -1.36
C GLY A 67 -13.56 0.03 -0.83
N ARG A 68 -12.73 -0.55 -1.70
CA ARG A 68 -11.38 -1.03 -1.41
C ARG A 68 -10.44 -0.66 -2.55
N SER A 69 -9.15 -0.56 -2.27
CA SER A 69 -8.11 -0.35 -3.26
C SER A 69 -6.92 -1.24 -2.97
N THR A 70 -6.28 -1.78 -4.01
CA THR A 70 -4.93 -2.30 -3.89
C THR A 70 -3.98 -1.17 -3.50
N LEU A 71 -2.87 -1.52 -2.89
CA LEU A 71 -1.87 -0.56 -2.46
C LEU A 71 -0.48 -1.13 -2.74
N PHE A 72 0.16 -0.65 -3.78
CA PHE A 72 1.51 -1.07 -4.12
C PHE A 72 2.41 0.09 -4.51
N GLY A 73 3.72 -0.12 -4.41
CA GLY A 73 4.73 0.82 -4.84
C GLY A 73 5.06 0.68 -6.32
N ILE A 74 6.05 1.42 -6.76
CA ILE A 74 6.76 1.15 -8.01
C ILE A 74 7.97 0.29 -7.66
N PRO A 75 8.17 -0.88 -8.32
CA PRO A 75 9.29 -1.77 -8.03
C PRO A 75 10.64 -1.20 -8.52
N LEU A 76 10.61 -0.17 -9.34
CA LEU A 76 11.77 0.40 -10.00
C LEU A 76 12.08 1.80 -9.46
N GLN A 77 13.36 2.06 -9.24
CA GLN A 77 13.89 3.37 -8.91
C GLN A 77 14.63 3.92 -10.14
N GLN A 78 14.37 5.18 -10.50
CA GLN A 78 15.13 5.84 -11.55
C GLN A 78 16.45 6.37 -11.02
N GLN A 79 17.56 6.05 -11.69
CA GLN A 79 18.86 6.56 -11.34
C GLN A 79 18.97 8.05 -11.71
N TRP A 80 19.57 8.81 -10.83
CA TRP A 80 20.04 10.15 -11.16
C TRP A 80 21.55 10.24 -11.01
N SER A 81 22.20 10.76 -12.03
CA SER A 81 23.60 11.18 -11.98
C SER A 81 23.83 12.34 -12.94
N TYR A 82 24.84 13.13 -12.68
CA TYR A 82 25.23 14.21 -13.61
C TYR A 82 25.59 13.70 -15.00
N ALA A 83 26.06 12.46 -15.12
CA ALA A 83 26.35 11.83 -16.42
C ALA A 83 25.08 11.47 -17.20
N ASN A 84 23.94 11.22 -16.51
CA ASN A 84 22.70 10.83 -17.14
C ASN A 84 21.83 12.03 -17.55
N SER A 85 21.68 13.00 -16.66
CA SER A 85 20.72 14.10 -16.83
C SER A 85 21.20 15.45 -16.27
N GLY A 86 22.50 15.60 -15.94
CA GLY A 86 23.05 16.84 -15.39
C GLY A 86 22.36 17.24 -14.08
N ASP A 87 21.99 18.51 -13.98
CA ASP A 87 21.34 19.07 -12.79
C ASP A 87 19.84 18.67 -12.67
N TYR A 88 19.31 18.02 -13.69
CA TYR A 88 17.90 17.61 -13.72
C TYR A 88 17.70 16.23 -13.07
N ALA A 89 16.98 16.21 -11.96
CA ALA A 89 16.59 14.97 -11.28
C ALA A 89 15.33 14.37 -11.93
N PRO A 90 15.43 13.24 -12.65
CA PRO A 90 14.26 12.61 -13.26
C PRO A 90 13.40 11.94 -12.19
N THR A 91 12.08 12.21 -12.22
CA THR A 91 11.11 11.63 -11.28
C THR A 91 10.14 10.66 -11.95
N TYR A 92 10.21 10.58 -13.28
CA TYR A 92 9.33 9.74 -14.07
C TYR A 92 10.08 9.16 -15.28
N TYR A 93 9.79 7.93 -15.64
CA TYR A 93 10.56 7.16 -16.63
C TYR A 93 10.60 7.77 -18.05
N LEU A 94 9.67 8.65 -18.40
CA LEU A 94 9.69 9.39 -19.67
C LEU A 94 10.49 10.69 -19.64
N HIS A 95 10.97 11.13 -18.48
CA HIS A 95 11.65 12.42 -18.36
C HIS A 95 13.10 12.37 -18.84
N SER A 96 13.73 11.20 -18.82
CA SER A 96 15.13 11.03 -19.26
C SER A 96 15.38 9.57 -19.64
N ASP A 97 16.54 9.30 -20.26
CA ASP A 97 17.03 7.94 -20.53
C ASP A 97 17.78 7.30 -19.36
N ALA A 98 17.69 7.91 -18.17
CA ALA A 98 18.32 7.37 -16.97
C ALA A 98 17.90 5.92 -16.71
N PRO A 99 18.86 5.02 -16.37
CA PRO A 99 18.55 3.63 -16.10
C PRO A 99 17.64 3.46 -14.90
N LEU A 100 16.86 2.38 -14.95
CA LEU A 100 15.99 1.93 -13.88
C LEU A 100 16.61 0.69 -13.21
N TYR A 101 16.44 0.58 -11.89
CA TYR A 101 16.88 -0.58 -11.13
C TYR A 101 15.82 -0.98 -10.10
N TYR A 102 15.80 -2.28 -9.75
CA TYR A 102 14.85 -2.78 -8.76
C TYR A 102 15.18 -2.25 -7.36
N TYR A 103 14.14 -1.76 -6.68
CA TYR A 103 14.22 -1.12 -5.37
C TYR A 103 13.32 -1.81 -4.36
N SER A 104 13.87 -2.84 -3.72
CA SER A 104 13.11 -3.72 -2.82
C SER A 104 12.57 -3.04 -1.56
N PHE A 105 13.14 -1.88 -1.15
CA PHE A 105 12.65 -1.15 0.02
C PHE A 105 11.22 -0.62 -0.16
N THR A 106 10.70 -0.55 -1.38
CA THR A 106 9.32 -0.15 -1.66
C THR A 106 8.32 -1.00 -0.86
N ASP A 107 8.56 -2.30 -0.69
CA ASP A 107 7.68 -3.18 0.08
C ASP A 107 7.63 -2.80 1.56
N ALA A 108 8.78 -2.47 2.15
CA ALA A 108 8.83 -1.98 3.53
C ALA A 108 8.11 -0.63 3.67
N ALA A 109 8.27 0.28 2.71
CA ALA A 109 7.58 1.57 2.71
C ALA A 109 6.06 1.40 2.66
N ILE A 110 5.55 0.52 1.78
CA ILE A 110 4.12 0.19 1.69
C ILE A 110 3.62 -0.44 3.00
N ALA A 111 4.35 -1.39 3.56
CA ALA A 111 3.97 -2.03 4.82
C ALA A 111 3.89 -1.03 5.99
N MET A 112 4.85 -0.12 6.09
CA MET A 112 4.86 0.93 7.11
C MET A 112 3.71 1.92 6.90
N ALA A 113 3.47 2.36 5.67
CA ALA A 113 2.37 3.24 5.32
C ALA A 113 1.01 2.61 5.67
N TYR A 114 0.79 1.35 5.31
CA TYR A 114 -0.41 0.60 5.68
C TYR A 114 -0.57 0.47 7.20
N ARG A 115 0.51 0.11 7.93
CA ARG A 115 0.48 -0.04 9.38
C ARG A 115 0.24 1.27 10.14
N SER A 116 0.53 2.42 9.55
CA SER A 116 0.26 3.74 10.13
C SER A 116 -1.24 4.07 10.20
N LEU A 117 -2.07 3.41 9.39
CA LEU A 117 -3.51 3.60 9.37
C LEU A 117 -4.19 2.97 10.59
N ALA A 118 -5.34 3.54 10.98
CA ALA A 118 -6.22 2.92 11.97
C ALA A 118 -6.74 1.55 11.46
N PRO A 119 -7.05 0.59 12.36
CA PRO A 119 -7.49 -0.75 11.95
C PRO A 119 -8.68 -0.74 10.97
N ALA A 120 -9.69 0.10 11.19
CA ALA A 120 -10.85 0.22 10.30
C ALA A 120 -10.50 0.76 8.90
N ASP A 121 -9.47 1.62 8.81
CA ASP A 121 -9.00 2.18 7.56
C ASP A 121 -8.17 1.16 6.76
N ARG A 122 -7.45 0.26 7.45
CA ARG A 122 -6.70 -0.83 6.82
C ARG A 122 -7.60 -1.78 6.05
N GLU A 123 -8.83 -2.00 6.49
CA GLU A 123 -9.81 -2.85 5.80
C GLU A 123 -10.16 -2.34 4.39
N ARG A 124 -9.83 -1.08 4.11
CA ARG A 124 -10.04 -0.43 2.81
C ARG A 124 -8.90 -0.69 1.81
N PHE A 125 -7.84 -1.39 2.21
CA PHE A 125 -6.66 -1.61 1.38
C PHE A 125 -6.27 -3.07 1.27
N ASP A 126 -5.73 -3.42 0.11
CA ASP A 126 -5.10 -4.69 -0.21
C ASP A 126 -3.63 -4.43 -0.61
N PRO A 127 -2.69 -4.36 0.37
CA PRO A 127 -1.29 -4.15 0.07
C PRO A 127 -0.68 -5.31 -0.70
N MET A 128 0.21 -4.99 -1.65
CA MET A 128 0.86 -5.97 -2.51
C MET A 128 2.38 -5.79 -2.51
N ILE A 129 3.10 -6.89 -2.66
CA ILE A 129 4.57 -6.94 -2.75
C ILE A 129 4.97 -6.68 -4.20
N THR A 130 5.82 -5.68 -4.43
CA THR A 130 6.31 -5.31 -5.77
C THR A 130 7.82 -5.28 -5.91
N GLY A 131 8.55 -5.20 -4.79
CA GLY A 131 9.98 -4.87 -4.74
C GLY A 131 10.93 -6.00 -5.16
N PHE A 132 10.54 -6.86 -6.10
CA PHE A 132 11.34 -7.96 -6.62
C PHE A 132 11.54 -7.86 -8.13
N ASN A 133 12.62 -8.45 -8.62
CA ASN A 133 12.86 -8.63 -10.04
C ASN A 133 12.21 -9.94 -10.52
N PRO A 134 11.24 -9.92 -11.45
CA PRO A 134 10.62 -11.14 -11.97
C PRO A 134 11.54 -12.02 -12.83
N ALA A 135 12.73 -11.53 -13.22
CA ALA A 135 13.78 -12.32 -13.85
C ALA A 135 14.77 -12.96 -12.85
N ASP A 136 14.68 -12.61 -11.56
CA ASP A 136 15.58 -13.11 -10.54
C ASP A 136 15.06 -14.42 -9.94
N MET A 137 15.89 -15.47 -10.00
CA MET A 137 15.60 -16.79 -9.40
C MET A 137 15.38 -16.73 -7.88
N TYR A 138 15.83 -15.65 -7.20
CA TYR A 138 15.56 -15.37 -5.79
C TYR A 138 14.29 -14.53 -5.57
N GLY A 139 13.52 -14.20 -6.62
CA GLY A 139 12.30 -13.39 -6.50
C GLY A 139 11.28 -14.00 -5.53
N ALA A 140 11.04 -15.31 -5.60
CA ALA A 140 10.17 -16.02 -4.66
C ALA A 140 10.69 -15.98 -3.20
N ASP A 141 12.00 -16.05 -3.01
CA ASP A 141 12.63 -15.94 -1.68
C ASP A 141 12.55 -14.52 -1.12
N HIS A 142 12.61 -13.50 -1.98
CA HIS A 142 12.33 -12.13 -1.58
C HIS A 142 10.89 -11.99 -1.06
N ILE A 143 9.91 -12.47 -1.83
CA ILE A 143 8.49 -12.39 -1.45
C ILE A 143 8.26 -13.09 -0.10
N ARG A 144 8.83 -14.29 0.09
CA ARG A 144 8.75 -15.01 1.37
C ARG A 144 9.30 -14.18 2.53
N ARG A 145 10.49 -13.58 2.38
CA ARG A 145 11.09 -12.73 3.43
C ARG A 145 10.24 -11.51 3.75
N VAL A 146 9.60 -10.91 2.76
CA VAL A 146 8.68 -9.77 2.98
C VAL A 146 7.46 -10.21 3.79
N LEU A 147 6.85 -11.36 3.46
CA LEU A 147 5.72 -11.92 4.20
C LEU A 147 6.09 -12.23 5.66
N GLU A 148 7.27 -12.81 5.90
CA GLU A 148 7.79 -13.12 7.23
C GLU A 148 8.10 -11.86 8.05
N THR A 149 8.61 -10.80 7.39
CA THR A 149 8.96 -9.52 8.04
C THR A 149 7.70 -8.70 8.38
N PHE A 150 6.67 -8.78 7.55
CA PHE A 150 5.44 -8.01 7.70
C PHE A 150 4.21 -8.93 7.76
N PRO A 151 4.09 -9.80 8.75
CA PRO A 151 2.99 -10.77 8.82
C PRO A 151 1.63 -10.08 8.84
N GLY A 152 0.69 -10.62 8.05
CA GLY A 152 -0.69 -10.16 7.96
C GLY A 152 -0.88 -8.81 7.24
N VAL A 153 0.13 -8.32 6.51
CA VAL A 153 0.04 -7.06 5.76
C VAL A 153 -0.35 -7.29 4.31
N PHE A 154 0.38 -8.15 3.61
CA PHE A 154 0.25 -8.30 2.16
C PHE A 154 -0.76 -9.36 1.77
N THR A 155 -1.55 -9.08 0.72
CA THR A 155 -2.59 -9.96 0.16
C THR A 155 -2.25 -10.46 -1.23
N GLY A 156 -1.20 -9.91 -1.85
CA GLY A 156 -0.79 -10.27 -3.20
C GLY A 156 0.61 -9.81 -3.56
N ILE A 157 0.97 -10.05 -4.81
CA ILE A 157 2.18 -9.60 -5.47
C ILE A 157 1.83 -8.77 -6.71
N GLY A 158 2.53 -7.68 -6.93
CA GLY A 158 2.28 -6.81 -8.09
C GLY A 158 1.94 -5.36 -7.70
N GLU A 159 1.75 -4.45 -8.65
CA GLU A 159 1.99 -4.70 -10.07
C GLU A 159 3.50 -4.88 -10.33
N PHE A 160 3.88 -5.91 -11.03
CA PHE A 160 5.24 -6.07 -11.58
C PHE A 160 5.18 -6.28 -13.10
N SER A 161 6.20 -5.76 -13.79
CA SER A 161 6.19 -5.76 -15.25
C SER A 161 6.99 -6.93 -15.80
N ILE A 162 6.39 -7.66 -16.74
CA ILE A 162 7.11 -8.58 -17.64
C ILE A 162 7.65 -7.78 -18.81
N HIS A 163 6.77 -7.12 -19.54
CA HIS A 163 7.12 -6.15 -20.54
C HIS A 163 6.31 -4.86 -20.36
N LYS A 164 6.98 -3.73 -20.38
CA LYS A 164 6.36 -2.41 -20.34
C LYS A 164 7.09 -1.49 -21.31
N GLU A 165 6.35 -0.97 -22.29
CA GLU A 165 6.90 -0.07 -23.30
C GLU A 165 7.64 1.11 -22.65
N PHE A 166 8.75 1.54 -23.23
CA PHE A 166 9.66 2.58 -22.73
C PHE A 166 10.29 2.33 -21.34
N VAL A 167 9.85 1.34 -20.60
CA VAL A 167 10.39 1.00 -19.28
C VAL A 167 11.38 -0.15 -19.36
N SER A 168 10.99 -1.24 -20.02
CA SER A 168 11.80 -2.47 -20.03
C SER A 168 13.20 -2.26 -20.62
N ALA A 169 13.34 -1.43 -21.64
CA ALA A 169 14.62 -1.09 -22.25
C ALA A 169 15.56 -0.29 -21.34
N LYS A 170 15.03 0.32 -20.26
CA LYS A 170 15.82 1.12 -19.31
C LYS A 170 16.22 0.33 -18.07
N ILE A 171 15.69 -0.88 -17.89
CA ILE A 171 15.99 -1.71 -16.72
C ILE A 171 17.44 -2.20 -16.79
N SER A 172 18.20 -1.95 -15.74
CA SER A 172 19.56 -2.45 -15.59
C SER A 172 19.53 -3.95 -15.29
N GLY A 173 20.16 -4.75 -16.13
CA GLY A 173 20.25 -6.19 -16.00
C GLY A 173 19.31 -6.95 -16.93
N GLU A 174 18.96 -8.18 -16.56
CA GLU A 174 18.05 -9.03 -17.33
C GLU A 174 16.61 -8.54 -17.21
N THR A 175 15.92 -8.43 -18.34
CA THR A 175 14.49 -8.15 -18.39
C THR A 175 13.67 -9.43 -18.24
N ALA A 176 12.50 -9.30 -17.64
CA ALA A 176 11.58 -10.43 -17.47
C ALA A 176 11.00 -10.92 -18.80
N SER A 177 10.55 -12.16 -18.81
CA SER A 177 9.85 -12.79 -19.93
C SER A 177 8.78 -13.72 -19.38
N LEU A 178 7.70 -13.91 -20.14
CA LEU A 178 6.64 -14.87 -19.77
C LEU A 178 7.13 -16.32 -19.72
N THR A 179 8.27 -16.62 -20.34
CA THR A 179 8.89 -17.95 -20.36
C THR A 179 10.09 -18.07 -19.42
N ASN A 180 10.33 -17.07 -18.58
CA ASN A 180 11.47 -17.09 -17.66
C ASN A 180 11.19 -18.04 -16.49
N PRO A 181 12.09 -18.99 -16.16
CA PRO A 181 11.91 -19.91 -15.03
C PRO A 181 11.78 -19.22 -13.66
N ALA A 182 12.32 -18.02 -13.51
CA ALA A 182 12.14 -17.23 -12.29
C ALA A 182 10.67 -16.84 -12.09
N LEU A 183 9.98 -16.46 -13.17
CA LEU A 183 8.55 -16.14 -13.13
C LEU A 183 7.73 -17.36 -12.70
N ASP A 184 8.01 -18.54 -13.24
CA ASP A 184 7.33 -19.77 -12.83
C ASP A 184 7.49 -20.03 -11.34
N ARG A 185 8.69 -19.86 -10.77
CA ARG A 185 8.92 -19.99 -9.33
C ARG A 185 8.12 -18.97 -8.51
N ILE A 186 8.06 -17.73 -8.96
CA ILE A 186 7.33 -16.66 -8.31
C ILE A 186 5.83 -16.95 -8.30
N LEU A 187 5.26 -17.33 -9.45
CA LEU A 187 3.84 -17.63 -9.59
C LEU A 187 3.42 -18.89 -8.83
N ASN A 188 4.26 -19.94 -8.84
CA ASN A 188 4.03 -21.14 -8.03
C ASN A 188 4.01 -20.80 -6.53
N PHE A 189 5.00 -20.02 -6.07
CA PHE A 189 5.03 -19.59 -4.66
C PHE A 189 3.82 -18.71 -4.30
N ALA A 190 3.40 -17.81 -5.19
CA ALA A 190 2.21 -16.99 -4.98
C ALA A 190 0.95 -17.87 -4.85
N ALA A 191 0.79 -18.88 -5.71
CA ALA A 191 -0.33 -19.81 -5.65
C ALA A 191 -0.32 -20.64 -4.36
N GLU A 192 0.82 -21.18 -3.95
CA GLU A 192 0.99 -21.94 -2.70
C GLU A 192 0.70 -21.08 -1.46
N SER A 193 1.00 -19.78 -1.52
CA SER A 193 0.80 -18.82 -0.43
C SER A 193 -0.57 -18.14 -0.46
N GLY A 194 -1.42 -18.45 -1.44
CA GLY A 194 -2.75 -17.83 -1.60
C GLY A 194 -2.72 -16.34 -1.96
N LEU A 195 -1.66 -15.89 -2.64
CA LEU A 195 -1.47 -14.50 -3.05
C LEU A 195 -2.07 -14.25 -4.43
N VAL A 196 -2.77 -13.13 -4.60
CA VAL A 196 -3.17 -12.62 -5.92
C VAL A 196 -1.95 -12.06 -6.64
N ALA A 197 -1.82 -12.28 -7.96
CA ALA A 197 -0.76 -11.71 -8.78
C ALA A 197 -1.34 -10.70 -9.77
N ILE A 198 -0.78 -9.49 -9.82
CA ILE A 198 -1.07 -8.46 -10.83
C ILE A 198 0.17 -8.26 -11.68
N ILE A 199 0.03 -8.50 -12.98
CA ILE A 199 1.12 -8.49 -13.95
C ILE A 199 0.84 -7.40 -15.00
N HIS A 200 1.84 -6.57 -15.26
CA HIS A 200 1.86 -5.67 -16.42
C HIS A 200 2.58 -6.35 -17.58
N ASN A 201 1.90 -6.53 -18.68
CA ASN A 201 2.50 -7.02 -19.91
C ASN A 201 1.83 -6.36 -21.11
N ASP A 202 2.55 -5.47 -21.77
CA ASP A 202 2.10 -4.87 -23.01
C ASP A 202 2.06 -5.95 -24.10
N ILE A 203 0.92 -6.06 -24.79
CA ILE A 203 0.64 -7.15 -25.74
C ILE A 203 1.18 -6.85 -27.14
N ASP A 204 1.24 -5.57 -27.48
CA ASP A 204 1.59 -5.09 -28.83
C ASP A 204 3.12 -5.01 -29.04
N MET A 205 3.83 -6.04 -28.59
CA MET A 205 5.25 -6.13 -28.86
C MET A 205 5.54 -7.03 -30.04
N PRO A 206 6.34 -6.53 -31.02
CA PRO A 206 6.83 -7.35 -32.13
C PRO A 206 7.80 -8.45 -31.65
#